data_e2c19d02fdb17aa3b0d2053ecc76e086
#
_entry.id   e2c19d02fdb17aa3b0d2053ecc76e086
#
_cell.length_a   1.000
_cell.length_b   1.000
_cell.length_c   1.000
_cell.angle_alpha   90.00
_cell.angle_beta   90.00
_cell.angle_gamma   90.00
#
_symmetry.space_group_name_H-M   'P 1'
#
loop_
_entity.id
_entity.type
_entity.pdbx_description
1 polymer ?
#
loop_
_entity_poly.entity_id
_entity_poly.type
_entity_poly.pdbx_seq_one_letter_code
_entity_poly.pdbx_strand_id
1 'polypeptide(L)'
;MKSVIVLAALGITACYTQRAAASTHELEVAGAHIRVDVDDGESRAGPGAIVEWVTRSARIVAHYYDRFPASSLRVRVVPEDGDGVRNGKTWGYHGGFIRIQVGRQSTREQLTNDWVLVHEMTHLALPDVGDDHAWLSEGLAVYVEGVARVQAGNRTQSDVWSEELRSMPRGLPQPGDRGLDHTHTWGRTYWGGAMFCLLADVEIHRRTQNRFGLQQAVQAIARESGGLGTDWPIERVFKAGDAAIGVPVLEELYAQMKDTPVSPDLMGLWRKLGVEPDGSSVHLTDDAPLSRIRQSIMQAPGAFTAAKSTSSSQP
;
A
#
# COMPACT_ATOMS: atom_id res chain seq x y z
N MET A 1 38.74 42.04 -48.36
CA MET A 1 37.36 41.48 -48.43
C MET A 1 37.27 40.38 -47.36
N LYS A 2 36.62 40.64 -46.24
CA LYS A 2 36.44 39.67 -45.13
C LYS A 2 34.98 39.23 -45.16
N SER A 3 34.74 37.94 -45.52
CA SER A 3 33.42 37.35 -45.52
C SER A 3 33.05 36.97 -44.08
N VAL A 4 31.93 37.50 -43.58
CA VAL A 4 31.32 37.15 -42.31
C VAL A 4 30.31 36.06 -42.57
N ILE A 5 30.53 34.86 -42.00
CA ILE A 5 29.56 33.76 -41.98
C ILE A 5 28.69 33.93 -40.76
N VAL A 6 27.41 34.22 -40.97
CA VAL A 6 26.39 34.24 -39.90
C VAL A 6 25.85 32.81 -39.76
N LEU A 7 26.17 32.13 -38.66
CA LEU A 7 25.53 30.88 -38.26
C LEU A 7 24.19 31.21 -37.57
N ALA A 8 23.09 30.89 -38.24
CA ALA A 8 21.76 30.90 -37.65
C ALA A 8 21.57 29.64 -36.78
N ALA A 9 21.58 29.80 -35.47
CA ALA A 9 21.22 28.74 -34.53
C ALA A 9 19.68 28.55 -34.56
N LEU A 10 19.21 27.48 -35.19
CA LEU A 10 17.83 27.01 -35.09
C LEU A 10 17.63 26.39 -33.69
N GLY A 11 17.08 27.15 -32.76
CA GLY A 11 16.61 26.63 -31.48
C GLY A 11 15.38 25.74 -31.70
N ILE A 12 15.57 24.42 -31.60
CA ILE A 12 14.45 23.48 -31.52
C ILE A 12 13.87 23.60 -30.13
N THR A 13 12.86 24.43 -29.96
CA THR A 13 12.03 24.45 -28.75
C THR A 13 11.16 23.19 -28.81
N ALA A 14 11.55 22.14 -28.09
CA ALA A 14 10.72 20.96 -27.88
C ALA A 14 9.48 21.40 -27.09
N CYS A 15 8.40 21.71 -27.81
CA CYS A 15 7.08 21.91 -27.21
C CYS A 15 6.60 20.55 -26.69
N TYR A 16 6.77 20.29 -25.42
CA TYR A 16 6.05 19.21 -24.74
C TYR A 16 4.58 19.60 -24.76
N THR A 17 3.87 19.18 -25.79
CA THR A 17 2.42 19.26 -25.81
C THR A 17 1.89 18.34 -24.70
N GLN A 18 1.47 18.94 -23.61
CA GLN A 18 0.70 18.25 -22.59
C GLN A 18 -0.58 17.78 -23.27
N ARG A 19 -0.66 16.47 -23.58
CA ARG A 19 -1.84 15.88 -24.20
C ARG A 19 -3.02 16.15 -23.29
N ALA A 20 -4.07 16.80 -23.78
CA ALA A 20 -5.29 17.01 -23.02
C ALA A 20 -5.92 15.66 -22.67
N ALA A 21 -6.55 15.55 -21.50
CA ALA A 21 -7.31 14.35 -21.14
C ALA A 21 -8.50 14.19 -22.09
N ALA A 22 -8.78 12.96 -22.56
CA ALA A 22 -9.94 12.67 -23.40
C ALA A 22 -11.24 12.76 -22.59
N SER A 23 -11.19 12.41 -21.30
CA SER A 23 -12.30 12.61 -20.36
C SER A 23 -11.79 12.92 -18.98
N THR A 24 -12.58 13.72 -18.25
CA THR A 24 -12.35 14.07 -16.84
C THR A 24 -13.60 13.75 -16.03
N HIS A 25 -13.41 13.14 -14.87
CA HIS A 25 -14.47 12.80 -13.94
C HIS A 25 -14.10 13.31 -12.55
N GLU A 26 -15.08 13.85 -11.82
CA GLU A 26 -14.92 14.32 -10.45
C GLU A 26 -15.71 13.40 -9.51
N LEU A 27 -15.07 12.98 -8.42
CA LEU A 27 -15.61 12.03 -7.44
C LEU A 27 -15.44 12.59 -6.03
N GLU A 28 -16.41 12.29 -5.17
CA GLU A 28 -16.31 12.52 -3.73
C GLU A 28 -16.28 11.16 -3.02
N VAL A 29 -15.18 10.85 -2.34
CA VAL A 29 -15.00 9.58 -1.62
C VAL A 29 -14.46 9.85 -0.23
N ALA A 30 -15.22 9.48 0.80
CA ALA A 30 -14.81 9.61 2.21
C ALA A 30 -14.26 11.01 2.57
N GLY A 31 -14.86 12.05 2.03
CA GLY A 31 -14.48 13.45 2.27
C GLY A 31 -13.31 13.95 1.41
N ALA A 32 -12.80 13.14 0.49
CA ALA A 32 -11.76 13.54 -0.45
C ALA A 32 -12.36 13.85 -1.84
N HIS A 33 -11.88 14.92 -2.45
CA HIS A 33 -12.19 15.29 -3.83
C HIS A 33 -11.19 14.60 -4.78
N ILE A 34 -11.67 13.71 -5.65
CA ILE A 34 -10.83 12.92 -6.55
C ILE A 34 -11.17 13.26 -8.00
N ARG A 35 -10.17 13.80 -8.71
CA ARG A 35 -10.25 14.05 -10.14
C ARG A 35 -9.59 12.90 -10.91
N VAL A 36 -10.33 12.29 -11.83
CA VAL A 36 -9.85 11.22 -12.71
C VAL A 36 -9.75 11.76 -14.14
N ASP A 37 -8.54 11.91 -14.63
CA ASP A 37 -8.24 12.29 -16.02
C ASP A 37 -7.86 11.01 -16.79
N VAL A 38 -8.60 10.69 -17.85
CA VAL A 38 -8.29 9.57 -18.75
C VAL A 38 -7.74 10.14 -20.05
N ASP A 39 -6.50 9.77 -20.40
CA ASP A 39 -5.87 10.20 -21.66
C ASP A 39 -6.57 9.56 -22.88
N ASP A 40 -6.36 10.16 -24.07
CA ASP A 40 -6.89 9.64 -25.33
C ASP A 40 -6.52 8.17 -25.56
N GLY A 41 -7.50 7.38 -25.92
CA GLY A 41 -7.37 5.98 -26.26
C GLY A 41 -8.60 5.18 -25.87
N GLU A 42 -9.05 4.32 -26.77
CA GLU A 42 -10.15 3.40 -26.44
C GLU A 42 -9.69 2.40 -25.38
N SER A 43 -10.49 2.20 -24.34
CA SER A 43 -10.34 1.14 -23.35
C SER A 43 -11.49 0.18 -23.50
N ARG A 44 -11.19 -1.11 -23.60
CA ARG A 44 -12.21 -2.19 -23.64
C ARG A 44 -13.16 -2.17 -22.45
N ALA A 45 -12.64 -1.79 -21.28
CA ALA A 45 -13.46 -1.68 -20.07
C ALA A 45 -14.44 -0.51 -20.11
N GLY A 46 -14.12 0.54 -20.89
CA GLY A 46 -14.88 1.78 -20.97
C GLY A 46 -14.66 2.72 -19.79
N PRO A 47 -14.98 4.01 -19.95
CA PRO A 47 -14.71 5.05 -18.93
C PRO A 47 -15.48 4.80 -17.63
N GLY A 48 -16.68 4.26 -17.66
CA GLY A 48 -17.45 3.93 -16.46
C GLY A 48 -16.75 2.90 -15.58
N ALA A 49 -16.12 1.87 -16.15
CA ALA A 49 -15.38 0.88 -15.39
C ALA A 49 -14.11 1.44 -14.74
N ILE A 50 -13.45 2.41 -15.40
CA ILE A 50 -12.30 3.12 -14.84
C ILE A 50 -12.74 3.94 -13.61
N VAL A 51 -13.84 4.68 -13.72
CA VAL A 51 -14.40 5.47 -12.61
C VAL A 51 -14.80 4.56 -11.43
N GLU A 52 -15.45 3.44 -11.69
CA GLU A 52 -15.81 2.47 -10.66
C GLU A 52 -14.57 1.86 -9.98
N TRP A 53 -13.55 1.54 -10.75
CA TRP A 53 -12.27 1.02 -10.23
C TRP A 53 -11.58 2.04 -9.32
N VAL A 54 -11.43 3.31 -9.74
CA VAL A 54 -10.86 4.37 -8.91
C VAL A 54 -11.68 4.58 -7.64
N THR A 55 -13.02 4.64 -7.76
CA THR A 55 -13.91 4.82 -6.61
C THR A 55 -13.78 3.68 -5.61
N ARG A 56 -13.72 2.43 -6.07
CA ARG A 56 -13.55 1.25 -5.22
C ARG A 56 -12.19 1.26 -4.53
N SER A 57 -11.11 1.52 -5.25
CA SER A 57 -9.76 1.59 -4.68
C SER A 57 -9.66 2.66 -3.59
N ALA A 58 -10.24 3.84 -3.83
CA ALA A 58 -10.29 4.91 -2.84
C ALA A 58 -11.12 4.54 -1.60
N ARG A 59 -12.23 3.82 -1.77
CA ARG A 59 -13.04 3.32 -0.63
C ARG A 59 -12.31 2.28 0.18
N ILE A 60 -11.56 1.38 -0.44
CA ILE A 60 -10.73 0.37 0.24
C ILE A 60 -9.70 1.07 1.13
N VAL A 61 -8.97 2.03 0.59
CA VAL A 61 -7.95 2.79 1.34
C VAL A 61 -8.61 3.62 2.45
N ALA A 62 -9.70 4.31 2.16
CA ALA A 62 -10.44 5.08 3.16
C ALA A 62 -10.99 4.21 4.30
N HIS A 63 -11.43 2.98 3.99
CA HIS A 63 -11.88 2.02 5.01
C HIS A 63 -10.75 1.63 5.96
N TYR A 64 -9.54 1.35 5.44
CA TYR A 64 -8.39 0.99 6.25
C TYR A 64 -7.89 2.17 7.11
N TYR A 65 -7.86 3.37 6.56
CA TYR A 65 -7.35 4.57 7.27
C TYR A 65 -8.42 5.36 8.03
N ASP A 66 -9.67 4.90 8.08
CA ASP A 66 -10.83 5.59 8.69
C ASP A 66 -11.18 6.94 8.01
N ARG A 67 -10.49 7.25 6.95
CA ARG A 67 -10.69 8.38 6.02
C ARG A 67 -9.77 8.19 4.82
N PHE A 68 -10.04 8.88 3.73
CA PHE A 68 -9.05 8.95 2.66
C PHE A 68 -7.83 9.80 3.11
N PRO A 69 -6.58 9.36 2.86
CA PRO A 69 -5.39 10.00 3.43
C PRO A 69 -5.12 11.43 2.96
N ALA A 70 -5.65 11.84 1.81
CA ALA A 70 -5.50 13.17 1.24
C ALA A 70 -6.87 13.85 1.07
N SER A 71 -6.96 15.17 1.22
CA SER A 71 -8.18 15.93 0.97
C SER A 71 -8.52 16.04 -0.52
N SER A 72 -7.52 15.93 -1.39
CA SER A 72 -7.68 15.93 -2.84
C SER A 72 -6.69 14.96 -3.49
N LEU A 73 -7.10 14.38 -4.62
CA LEU A 73 -6.28 13.47 -5.42
C LEU A 73 -6.57 13.70 -6.90
N ARG A 74 -5.52 13.75 -7.71
CA ARG A 74 -5.63 13.65 -9.16
C ARG A 74 -5.09 12.30 -9.62
N VAL A 75 -5.91 11.50 -10.30
CA VAL A 75 -5.52 10.23 -10.93
C VAL A 75 -5.49 10.45 -12.44
N ARG A 76 -4.31 10.29 -13.06
CA ARG A 76 -4.16 10.30 -14.51
C ARG A 76 -4.01 8.88 -15.02
N VAL A 77 -5.01 8.40 -15.74
CA VAL A 77 -5.01 7.09 -16.37
C VAL A 77 -4.47 7.21 -17.79
N VAL A 78 -3.38 6.50 -18.06
CA VAL A 78 -2.67 6.49 -19.35
C VAL A 78 -2.90 5.14 -20.02
N PRO A 79 -3.67 5.08 -21.12
CA PRO A 79 -3.88 3.85 -21.87
C PRO A 79 -2.61 3.38 -22.57
N GLU A 80 -2.26 2.10 -22.44
CA GLU A 80 -1.14 1.43 -23.09
C GLU A 80 -1.58 0.20 -23.88
N ASP A 81 -0.69 -0.35 -24.69
CA ASP A 81 -0.98 -1.59 -25.41
C ASP A 81 -0.98 -2.78 -24.45
N GLY A 82 -1.87 -3.75 -24.70
CA GLY A 82 -2.05 -4.93 -23.87
C GLY A 82 -3.18 -4.78 -22.85
N ASP A 83 -3.12 -5.55 -21.74
CA ASP A 83 -4.14 -5.64 -20.72
C ASP A 83 -3.58 -5.47 -19.30
N GLY A 84 -4.48 -5.37 -18.32
CA GLY A 84 -4.18 -5.18 -16.90
C GLY A 84 -3.66 -3.78 -16.56
N VAL A 85 -3.45 -3.56 -15.26
CA VAL A 85 -2.78 -2.38 -14.73
C VAL A 85 -1.30 -2.70 -14.59
N ARG A 86 -0.42 -1.82 -15.08
CA ARG A 86 1.01 -2.17 -15.20
C ARG A 86 1.91 -1.41 -14.24
N ASN A 87 1.84 -0.09 -14.29
CA ASN A 87 2.67 0.78 -13.48
C ASN A 87 1.85 1.91 -12.90
N GLY A 88 2.03 2.16 -11.61
CA GLY A 88 1.62 3.37 -10.94
C GLY A 88 2.83 4.18 -10.49
N LYS A 89 2.62 5.45 -10.23
CA LYS A 89 3.54 6.28 -9.49
C LYS A 89 2.78 7.39 -8.79
N THR A 90 3.10 7.59 -7.51
CA THR A 90 2.43 8.53 -6.62
C THR A 90 3.36 9.66 -6.23
N TRP A 91 2.82 10.87 -6.13
CA TRP A 91 3.48 12.08 -5.64
C TRP A 91 2.56 12.82 -4.67
N GLY A 92 3.13 13.42 -3.63
CA GLY A 92 2.42 14.09 -2.54
C GLY A 92 2.13 15.58 -2.75
N TYR A 93 2.40 16.15 -3.94
CA TYR A 93 2.19 17.56 -4.16
C TYR A 93 0.71 17.90 -4.50
N HIS A 94 0.25 19.07 -4.05
CA HIS A 94 -1.12 19.56 -4.31
C HIS A 94 -2.23 18.60 -3.87
N GLY A 95 -2.05 17.90 -2.76
CA GLY A 95 -2.99 16.93 -2.20
C GLY A 95 -2.71 15.49 -2.57
N GLY A 96 -2.24 15.23 -3.76
CA GLY A 96 -1.83 13.91 -4.27
C GLY A 96 -2.00 13.83 -5.77
N PHE A 97 -1.05 13.19 -6.43
CA PHE A 97 -1.10 12.90 -7.85
C PHE A 97 -0.65 11.46 -8.10
N ILE A 98 -1.47 10.69 -8.80
CA ILE A 98 -1.16 9.34 -9.25
C ILE A 98 -1.22 9.30 -10.77
N ARG A 99 -0.13 8.85 -11.41
CA ARG A 99 -0.12 8.47 -12.83
C ARG A 99 -0.10 6.96 -12.92
N ILE A 100 -1.08 6.38 -13.62
CA ILE A 100 -1.24 4.93 -13.70
C ILE A 100 -1.46 4.47 -15.15
N GLN A 101 -0.79 3.39 -15.53
CA GLN A 101 -0.83 2.82 -16.87
C GLN A 101 -1.79 1.64 -16.92
N VAL A 102 -2.76 1.70 -17.85
CA VAL A 102 -3.81 0.67 -18.01
C VAL A 102 -3.81 0.16 -19.44
N GLY A 103 -3.74 -1.13 -19.61
CA GLY A 103 -3.83 -1.78 -20.92
C GLY A 103 -5.17 -1.49 -21.61
N ARG A 104 -5.15 -1.15 -22.91
CA ARG A 104 -6.36 -0.85 -23.70
C ARG A 104 -7.31 -2.05 -23.77
N GLN A 105 -6.79 -3.27 -23.67
CA GLN A 105 -7.57 -4.53 -23.68
C GLN A 105 -8.07 -4.95 -22.29
N SER A 106 -7.79 -4.16 -21.24
CA SER A 106 -8.22 -4.48 -19.88
C SER A 106 -9.72 -4.64 -19.79
N THR A 107 -10.15 -5.69 -19.09
CA THR A 107 -11.55 -5.94 -18.81
C THR A 107 -11.97 -5.29 -17.49
N ARG A 108 -13.29 -5.14 -17.28
CA ARG A 108 -13.85 -4.72 -15.98
C ARG A 108 -13.39 -5.65 -14.84
N GLU A 109 -13.32 -6.94 -15.10
CA GLU A 109 -12.89 -7.94 -14.12
C GLU A 109 -11.43 -7.74 -13.72
N GLN A 110 -10.51 -7.51 -14.69
CA GLN A 110 -9.11 -7.21 -14.40
C GLN A 110 -8.96 -5.94 -13.56
N LEU A 111 -9.75 -4.88 -13.85
CA LEU A 111 -9.77 -3.67 -13.01
C LEU A 111 -10.38 -3.94 -11.62
N THR A 112 -11.36 -4.86 -11.50
CA THR A 112 -11.93 -5.24 -10.21
C THR A 112 -10.93 -5.96 -9.33
N ASN A 113 -10.07 -6.77 -9.92
CA ASN A 113 -9.05 -7.57 -9.22
C ASN A 113 -7.69 -6.85 -9.12
N ASP A 114 -7.59 -5.63 -9.66
CA ASP A 114 -6.36 -4.85 -9.59
C ASP A 114 -5.96 -4.50 -8.15
N TRP A 115 -4.66 -4.57 -7.91
CA TRP A 115 -4.04 -4.23 -6.63
C TRP A 115 -3.22 -2.93 -6.72
N VAL A 116 -2.74 -2.57 -7.92
CA VAL A 116 -1.77 -1.49 -8.11
C VAL A 116 -2.32 -0.15 -7.64
N LEU A 117 -3.58 0.17 -7.94
CA LEU A 117 -4.13 1.47 -7.55
C LEU A 117 -4.35 1.59 -6.04
N VAL A 118 -4.68 0.50 -5.34
CA VAL A 118 -4.76 0.49 -3.87
C VAL A 118 -3.38 0.69 -3.26
N HIS A 119 -2.35 0.02 -3.79
CA HIS A 119 -0.96 0.21 -3.41
C HIS A 119 -0.53 1.68 -3.59
N GLU A 120 -0.76 2.25 -4.76
CA GLU A 120 -0.42 3.66 -5.03
C GLU A 120 -1.16 4.65 -4.11
N MET A 121 -2.44 4.41 -3.84
CA MET A 121 -3.19 5.26 -2.92
C MET A 121 -2.72 5.12 -1.47
N THR A 122 -2.14 3.98 -1.08
CA THR A 122 -1.59 3.77 0.26
C THR A 122 -0.38 4.68 0.53
N HIS A 123 0.45 4.95 -0.49
CA HIS A 123 1.57 5.90 -0.34
C HIS A 123 1.13 7.28 0.14
N LEU A 124 -0.09 7.72 -0.16
CA LEU A 124 -0.59 9.02 0.28
C LEU A 124 -0.69 9.15 1.82
N ALA A 125 -0.71 8.04 2.53
CA ALA A 125 -0.90 8.01 3.98
C ALA A 125 0.39 8.20 4.80
N LEU A 126 1.56 7.95 4.19
CA LEU A 126 2.85 8.05 4.87
C LEU A 126 3.53 9.37 4.48
N PRO A 127 4.16 10.11 5.41
CA PRO A 127 5.03 11.22 5.04
C PRO A 127 6.22 10.73 4.21
N ASP A 128 6.82 11.61 3.43
CA ASP A 128 8.06 11.30 2.72
C ASP A 128 9.18 11.07 3.76
N VAL A 129 9.82 9.91 3.70
CA VAL A 129 10.91 9.51 4.61
C VAL A 129 12.27 9.51 3.91
N GLY A 130 12.32 9.94 2.66
CA GLY A 130 13.52 9.94 1.81
C GLY A 130 13.82 8.58 1.16
N ASP A 131 14.65 8.63 0.11
CA ASP A 131 14.95 7.47 -0.75
C ASP A 131 15.67 6.33 0.01
N ASP A 132 16.48 6.65 1.02
CA ASP A 132 17.18 5.64 1.83
C ASP A 132 16.22 4.74 2.62
N HIS A 133 15.02 5.23 2.88
CA HIS A 133 13.97 4.51 3.60
C HIS A 133 12.79 4.10 2.70
N ALA A 134 13.00 4.03 1.37
CA ALA A 134 11.98 3.58 0.42
C ALA A 134 11.38 2.21 0.78
N TRP A 135 12.12 1.37 1.50
CA TRP A 135 11.65 0.07 1.99
C TRP A 135 10.43 0.20 2.93
N LEU A 136 10.34 1.30 3.71
CA LEU A 136 9.19 1.52 4.59
C LEU A 136 7.95 1.89 3.77
N SER A 137 8.10 2.83 2.82
CA SER A 137 6.99 3.27 1.97
C SER A 137 6.45 2.13 1.09
N GLU A 138 7.35 1.44 0.36
CA GLU A 138 6.97 0.34 -0.53
C GLU A 138 6.48 -0.89 0.26
N GLY A 139 7.18 -1.26 1.32
CA GLY A 139 6.80 -2.40 2.15
C GLY A 139 5.46 -2.20 2.86
N LEU A 140 5.20 -0.98 3.35
CA LEU A 140 3.90 -0.64 3.92
C LEU A 140 2.79 -0.73 2.87
N ALA A 141 3.02 -0.21 1.66
CA ALA A 141 2.03 -0.25 0.60
C ALA A 141 1.73 -1.70 0.15
N VAL A 142 2.75 -2.58 0.06
CA VAL A 142 2.58 -4.02 -0.21
C VAL A 142 1.75 -4.69 0.86
N TYR A 143 2.08 -4.49 2.14
CA TYR A 143 1.40 -5.13 3.26
C TYR A 143 -0.04 -4.64 3.42
N VAL A 144 -0.23 -3.33 3.43
CA VAL A 144 -1.54 -2.69 3.64
C VAL A 144 -2.51 -2.98 2.51
N GLU A 145 -2.04 -3.02 1.24
CA GLU A 145 -2.89 -3.34 0.09
C GLU A 145 -3.66 -4.63 0.30
N GLY A 146 -2.96 -5.71 0.66
CA GLY A 146 -3.57 -7.01 0.90
C GLY A 146 -4.59 -6.99 2.05
N VAL A 147 -4.19 -6.46 3.21
CA VAL A 147 -5.04 -6.37 4.40
C VAL A 147 -6.28 -5.50 4.16
N ALA A 148 -6.10 -4.31 3.60
CA ALA A 148 -7.19 -3.38 3.32
C ALA A 148 -8.24 -3.96 2.37
N ARG A 149 -7.80 -4.70 1.35
CA ARG A 149 -8.71 -5.37 0.41
C ARG A 149 -9.52 -6.50 1.05
N VAL A 150 -8.91 -7.24 1.98
CA VAL A 150 -9.65 -8.26 2.76
C VAL A 150 -10.68 -7.58 3.66
N GLN A 151 -10.29 -6.56 4.41
CA GLN A 151 -11.19 -5.82 5.31
C GLN A 151 -12.38 -5.19 4.55
N ALA A 152 -12.18 -4.77 3.31
CA ALA A 152 -13.22 -4.23 2.43
C ALA A 152 -14.01 -5.29 1.64
N GLY A 153 -13.72 -6.59 1.81
CA GLY A 153 -14.40 -7.68 1.11
C GLY A 153 -14.05 -7.81 -0.38
N ASN A 154 -12.94 -7.21 -0.82
CA ASN A 154 -12.48 -7.27 -2.22
C ASN A 154 -11.55 -8.48 -2.49
N ARG A 155 -10.95 -9.05 -1.46
CA ARG A 155 -10.14 -10.29 -1.51
C ARG A 155 -10.49 -11.23 -0.36
N THR A 156 -10.17 -12.50 -0.50
CA THR A 156 -10.28 -13.46 0.61
C THR A 156 -9.00 -13.46 1.46
N GLN A 157 -9.13 -13.83 2.74
CA GLN A 157 -7.96 -14.01 3.61
C GLN A 157 -7.01 -15.07 3.05
N SER A 158 -7.55 -16.17 2.52
CA SER A 158 -6.77 -17.27 1.94
C SER A 158 -5.90 -16.79 0.78
N ASP A 159 -6.43 -15.92 -0.11
CA ASP A 159 -5.67 -15.37 -1.22
C ASP A 159 -4.48 -14.53 -0.74
N VAL A 160 -4.71 -13.65 0.24
CA VAL A 160 -3.66 -12.77 0.78
C VAL A 160 -2.60 -13.58 1.52
N TRP A 161 -3.00 -14.48 2.43
CA TRP A 161 -2.02 -15.33 3.14
C TRP A 161 -1.26 -16.26 2.21
N SER A 162 -1.88 -16.72 1.11
CA SER A 162 -1.19 -17.50 0.06
C SER A 162 -0.12 -16.68 -0.64
N GLU A 163 -0.40 -15.41 -0.93
CA GLU A 163 0.55 -14.49 -1.54
C GLU A 163 1.70 -14.17 -0.59
N GLU A 164 1.40 -13.83 0.66
CA GLU A 164 2.37 -13.55 1.71
C GLU A 164 3.33 -14.74 1.92
N LEU A 165 2.79 -15.96 2.04
CA LEU A 165 3.57 -17.17 2.23
C LEU A 165 4.55 -17.41 1.06
N ARG A 166 4.11 -17.17 -0.18
CA ARG A 166 4.95 -17.38 -1.39
C ARG A 166 5.96 -16.26 -1.62
N SER A 167 5.62 -15.03 -1.30
CA SER A 167 6.36 -13.85 -1.76
C SER A 167 7.23 -13.21 -0.70
N MET A 168 6.83 -13.24 0.57
CA MET A 168 7.59 -12.68 1.68
C MET A 168 9.03 -13.24 1.83
N PRO A 169 9.32 -14.53 1.53
CA PRO A 169 10.70 -15.02 1.52
C PRO A 169 11.65 -14.28 0.58
N ARG A 170 11.14 -13.57 -0.44
CA ARG A 170 11.97 -12.71 -1.31
C ARG A 170 12.57 -11.51 -0.57
N GLY A 171 11.98 -11.14 0.56
CA GLY A 171 12.45 -10.09 1.45
C GLY A 171 13.51 -10.52 2.45
N LEU A 172 13.83 -11.81 2.55
CA LEU A 172 14.89 -12.30 3.44
C LEU A 172 16.27 -11.80 3.00
N PRO A 173 17.17 -11.52 3.94
CA PRO A 173 18.53 -11.11 3.63
C PRO A 173 19.25 -12.12 2.72
N GLN A 174 20.01 -11.61 1.76
CA GLN A 174 20.88 -12.36 0.87
C GLN A 174 22.35 -12.07 1.23
N PRO A 175 23.32 -12.88 0.74
CA PRO A 175 24.74 -12.58 0.93
C PRO A 175 25.07 -11.12 0.54
N GLY A 176 25.70 -10.38 1.45
CA GLY A 176 26.03 -8.96 1.26
C GLY A 176 24.94 -7.97 1.76
N ASP A 177 23.84 -8.46 2.30
CA ASP A 177 22.82 -7.60 2.97
C ASP A 177 23.42 -6.90 4.21
N ARG A 178 23.07 -5.65 4.40
CA ARG A 178 23.56 -4.80 5.49
C ARG A 178 22.44 -4.18 6.33
N GLY A 179 21.23 -4.74 6.26
CA GLY A 179 20.03 -4.19 6.90
C GLY A 179 19.16 -3.39 5.93
N LEU A 180 17.98 -3.00 6.40
CA LEU A 180 16.94 -2.38 5.56
C LEU A 180 17.37 -1.03 4.99
N ASP A 181 18.07 -0.19 5.76
CA ASP A 181 18.50 1.15 5.34
C ASP A 181 19.66 1.11 4.33
N HIS A 182 20.35 -0.03 4.20
CA HIS A 182 21.59 -0.14 3.42
C HIS A 182 21.52 -1.16 2.29
N THR A 183 20.34 -1.78 2.06
CA THR A 183 20.16 -2.83 1.04
C THR A 183 18.93 -2.54 0.19
N HIS A 184 19.12 -1.87 -0.93
CA HIS A 184 18.06 -1.36 -1.81
C HIS A 184 17.74 -2.31 -2.99
N THR A 185 17.81 -3.63 -2.77
CA THR A 185 17.34 -4.59 -3.78
C THR A 185 15.81 -4.61 -3.81
N TRP A 186 15.23 -4.94 -4.98
CA TRP A 186 13.77 -5.03 -5.10
C TRP A 186 13.14 -5.92 -4.00
N GLY A 187 13.70 -7.09 -3.74
CA GLY A 187 13.18 -7.99 -2.70
C GLY A 187 13.22 -7.36 -1.31
N ARG A 188 14.33 -6.68 -0.95
CA ARG A 188 14.46 -6.03 0.37
C ARG A 188 13.56 -4.81 0.50
N THR A 189 13.45 -4.00 -0.55
CA THR A 189 12.60 -2.81 -0.54
C THR A 189 11.13 -3.19 -0.37
N TYR A 190 10.61 -4.05 -1.22
CA TYR A 190 9.17 -4.38 -1.21
C TYR A 190 8.84 -5.43 -0.14
N TRP A 191 9.45 -6.61 -0.22
CA TRP A 191 9.10 -7.73 0.66
C TRP A 191 9.83 -7.72 2.00
N GLY A 192 11.02 -7.13 2.07
CA GLY A 192 11.70 -6.87 3.35
C GLY A 192 10.95 -5.83 4.18
N GLY A 193 10.44 -4.78 3.55
CA GLY A 193 9.58 -3.80 4.19
C GLY A 193 8.21 -4.37 4.59
N ALA A 194 7.57 -5.18 3.72
CA ALA A 194 6.32 -5.87 4.07
C ALA A 194 6.52 -6.86 5.24
N MET A 195 7.66 -7.54 5.28
CA MET A 195 8.03 -8.42 6.39
C MET A 195 8.19 -7.65 7.70
N PHE A 196 8.83 -6.46 7.67
CA PHE A 196 8.87 -5.56 8.82
C PHE A 196 7.46 -5.21 9.30
N CYS A 197 6.55 -4.86 8.39
CA CYS A 197 5.16 -4.53 8.71
C CYS A 197 4.41 -5.71 9.34
N LEU A 198 4.54 -6.93 8.81
CA LEU A 198 3.94 -8.13 9.38
C LEU A 198 4.47 -8.42 10.81
N LEU A 199 5.79 -8.35 10.99
CA LEU A 199 6.40 -8.57 12.30
C LEU A 199 5.93 -7.53 13.32
N ALA A 200 5.85 -6.26 12.91
CA ALA A 200 5.33 -5.19 13.72
C ALA A 200 3.87 -5.43 14.11
N ASP A 201 3.01 -5.78 13.14
CA ASP A 201 1.59 -5.98 13.38
C ASP A 201 1.33 -7.15 14.35
N VAL A 202 2.01 -8.28 14.15
CA VAL A 202 1.94 -9.43 15.07
C VAL A 202 2.41 -9.06 16.46
N GLU A 203 3.51 -8.33 16.61
CA GLU A 203 4.08 -7.97 17.91
C GLU A 203 3.23 -6.90 18.63
N ILE A 204 2.67 -5.94 17.91
CA ILE A 204 1.71 -4.96 18.45
C ILE A 204 0.48 -5.69 19.00
N HIS A 205 -0.14 -6.56 18.20
CA HIS A 205 -1.29 -7.35 18.66
C HIS A 205 -0.96 -8.19 19.88
N ARG A 206 0.22 -8.82 19.91
CA ARG A 206 0.67 -9.62 21.05
C ARG A 206 0.82 -8.79 22.33
N ARG A 207 1.54 -7.64 22.26
CA ARG A 207 1.79 -6.77 23.44
C ARG A 207 0.54 -6.06 23.93
N THR A 208 -0.37 -5.74 23.02
CA THR A 208 -1.61 -5.02 23.33
C THR A 208 -2.80 -5.95 23.59
N GLN A 209 -2.61 -7.28 23.55
CA GLN A 209 -3.69 -8.26 23.69
C GLN A 209 -4.83 -8.05 22.68
N ASN A 210 -4.45 -7.83 21.42
CA ASN A 210 -5.32 -7.53 20.28
C ASN A 210 -6.14 -6.22 20.40
N ARG A 211 -5.73 -5.27 21.26
CA ARG A 211 -6.40 -3.96 21.34
C ARG A 211 -5.99 -3.05 20.18
N PHE A 212 -4.75 -3.16 19.74
CA PHE A 212 -4.19 -2.39 18.64
C PHE A 212 -3.42 -3.30 17.69
N GLY A 213 -3.32 -2.91 16.44
CA GLY A 213 -2.48 -3.46 15.40
C GLY A 213 -1.69 -2.34 14.69
N LEU A 214 -0.95 -2.71 13.65
CA LEU A 214 -0.23 -1.75 12.80
C LEU A 214 -1.19 -0.72 12.19
N GLN A 215 -2.42 -1.13 11.88
CA GLN A 215 -3.46 -0.25 11.33
C GLN A 215 -3.66 1.01 12.18
N GLN A 216 -3.78 0.90 13.50
CA GLN A 216 -3.97 2.07 14.38
C GLN A 216 -2.72 2.96 14.43
N ALA A 217 -1.52 2.36 14.39
CA ALA A 217 -0.27 3.12 14.33
C ALA A 217 -0.19 3.94 13.04
N VAL A 218 -0.43 3.34 11.87
CA VAL A 218 -0.35 4.06 10.58
C VAL A 218 -1.49 5.05 10.37
N GLN A 219 -2.67 4.80 10.92
CA GLN A 219 -3.76 5.78 10.99
C GLN A 219 -3.37 7.03 11.78
N ALA A 220 -2.66 6.86 12.90
CA ALA A 220 -2.18 7.98 13.71
C ALA A 220 -1.07 8.75 12.97
N ILE A 221 -0.12 8.05 12.35
CA ILE A 221 0.92 8.65 11.52
C ILE A 221 0.29 9.49 10.40
N ALA A 222 -0.67 8.93 9.65
CA ALA A 222 -1.35 9.64 8.57
C ALA A 222 -2.10 10.89 9.04
N ARG A 223 -2.73 10.83 10.24
CA ARG A 223 -3.43 11.98 10.82
C ARG A 223 -2.49 13.08 11.28
N GLU A 224 -1.38 12.71 11.93
CA GLU A 224 -0.41 13.67 12.49
C GLU A 224 0.45 14.32 11.41
N SER A 225 0.93 13.52 10.44
CA SER A 225 1.80 14.02 9.37
C SER A 225 1.06 14.79 8.29
N GLY A 226 -0.20 14.45 8.02
CA GLY A 226 -0.91 14.94 6.84
C GLY A 226 -0.56 14.18 5.56
N GLY A 227 0.20 13.08 5.65
CA GLY A 227 0.53 12.19 4.53
C GLY A 227 1.73 12.64 3.68
N LEU A 228 1.81 12.11 2.47
CA LEU A 228 2.97 12.22 1.55
C LEU A 228 3.38 13.64 1.15
N GLY A 229 2.56 14.65 1.44
CA GLY A 229 2.90 16.06 1.21
C GLY A 229 3.87 16.67 2.25
N THR A 230 4.35 15.90 3.22
CA THR A 230 5.26 16.34 4.30
C THR A 230 6.47 15.44 4.41
N ASP A 231 7.62 16.01 4.81
CA ASP A 231 8.87 15.29 5.00
C ASP A 231 9.11 15.04 6.50
N TRP A 232 9.27 13.77 6.89
CA TRP A 232 9.58 13.39 8.26
C TRP A 232 10.80 12.47 8.32
N PRO A 233 11.68 12.65 9.32
CA PRO A 233 12.64 11.61 9.66
C PRO A 233 11.93 10.31 10.02
N ILE A 234 12.48 9.17 9.61
CA ILE A 234 11.85 7.85 9.85
C ILE A 234 11.64 7.57 11.34
N GLU A 235 12.54 8.03 12.20
CA GLU A 235 12.43 7.90 13.66
C GLU A 235 11.18 8.62 14.20
N ARG A 236 10.81 9.76 13.60
CA ARG A 236 9.59 10.47 13.97
C ARG A 236 8.35 9.68 13.57
N VAL A 237 8.38 9.01 12.41
CA VAL A 237 7.29 8.15 11.94
C VAL A 237 7.03 7.03 12.94
N PHE A 238 8.08 6.30 13.34
CA PHE A 238 7.94 5.19 14.30
C PHE A 238 7.52 5.66 15.68
N LYS A 239 8.10 6.74 16.17
CA LYS A 239 7.73 7.34 17.46
C LYS A 239 6.27 7.77 17.50
N ALA A 240 5.73 8.36 16.43
CA ALA A 240 4.32 8.75 16.35
C ALA A 240 3.39 7.52 16.36
N GLY A 241 3.76 6.47 15.61
CA GLY A 241 3.02 5.21 15.60
C GLY A 241 3.02 4.53 16.97
N ASP A 242 4.19 4.37 17.59
CA ASP A 242 4.33 3.73 18.90
C ASP A 242 3.62 4.51 20.02
N ALA A 243 3.65 5.84 19.97
CA ALA A 243 2.92 6.69 20.91
C ALA A 243 1.41 6.47 20.84
N ALA A 244 0.86 6.24 19.64
CA ALA A 244 -0.56 6.04 19.44
C ALA A 244 -1.06 4.69 19.97
N ILE A 245 -0.22 3.66 19.95
CA ILE A 245 -0.57 2.30 20.38
C ILE A 245 -0.05 1.97 21.79
N GLY A 246 0.81 2.81 22.36
CA GLY A 246 1.32 2.70 23.72
C GLY A 246 2.38 1.62 23.93
N VAL A 247 3.00 1.10 22.89
CA VAL A 247 4.09 0.10 22.95
C VAL A 247 5.18 0.44 21.91
N PRO A 248 6.49 0.35 22.26
CA PRO A 248 7.60 0.79 21.41
C PRO A 248 8.02 -0.31 20.41
N VAL A 249 7.09 -0.84 19.62
CA VAL A 249 7.35 -1.97 18.70
C VAL A 249 8.06 -1.51 17.44
N LEU A 250 7.62 -0.39 16.86
CA LEU A 250 8.17 0.10 15.58
C LEU A 250 9.61 0.57 15.76
N GLU A 251 9.90 1.35 16.82
CA GLU A 251 11.25 1.81 17.14
C GLU A 251 12.18 0.64 17.47
N GLU A 252 11.73 -0.35 18.23
CA GLU A 252 12.53 -1.54 18.58
C GLU A 252 12.86 -2.42 17.37
N LEU A 253 11.89 -2.70 16.49
CA LEU A 253 12.13 -3.48 15.27
C LEU A 253 13.02 -2.72 14.30
N TYR A 254 12.83 -1.42 14.14
CA TYR A 254 13.70 -0.59 13.31
C TYR A 254 15.14 -0.64 13.80
N ALA A 255 15.38 -0.44 15.10
CA ALA A 255 16.71 -0.53 15.68
C ALA A 255 17.39 -1.89 15.45
N GLN A 256 16.61 -2.97 15.36
CA GLN A 256 17.13 -4.32 15.09
C GLN A 256 17.46 -4.54 13.60
N MET A 257 16.66 -3.98 12.68
CA MET A 257 16.66 -4.37 11.26
C MET A 257 17.31 -3.35 10.32
N LYS A 258 17.50 -2.11 10.75
CA LYS A 258 18.02 -1.03 9.90
C LYS A 258 19.43 -1.28 9.39
N ASP A 259 20.35 -1.68 10.29
CA ASP A 259 21.78 -1.85 10.03
C ASP A 259 22.24 -3.33 10.07
N THR A 260 21.29 -4.27 10.24
CA THR A 260 21.59 -5.68 10.45
C THR A 260 20.70 -6.58 9.59
N PRO A 261 21.26 -7.60 8.92
CA PRO A 261 20.50 -8.55 8.11
C PRO A 261 19.76 -9.57 9.00
N VAL A 262 18.62 -9.18 9.55
CA VAL A 262 17.77 -10.05 10.38
C VAL A 262 16.98 -11.02 9.51
N SER A 263 17.10 -12.33 9.80
CA SER A 263 16.32 -13.40 9.15
C SER A 263 15.32 -14.00 10.16
N PRO A 264 14.05 -13.58 10.16
CA PRO A 264 13.05 -14.18 11.04
C PRO A 264 12.67 -15.59 10.57
N ASP A 265 12.26 -16.45 11.53
CA ASP A 265 11.67 -17.75 11.23
C ASP A 265 10.25 -17.57 10.66
N LEU A 266 10.15 -17.26 9.37
CA LEU A 266 8.86 -17.08 8.69
C LEU A 266 8.01 -18.34 8.74
N MET A 267 8.59 -19.51 8.54
CA MET A 267 7.84 -20.77 8.56
C MET A 267 7.28 -21.08 9.95
N GLY A 268 8.05 -20.78 10.99
CA GLY A 268 7.57 -20.86 12.38
C GLY A 268 6.48 -19.84 12.67
N LEU A 269 6.59 -18.63 12.12
CA LEU A 269 5.55 -17.59 12.26
C LEU A 269 4.25 -18.02 11.58
N TRP A 270 4.31 -18.52 10.33
CA TRP A 270 3.13 -19.00 9.62
C TRP A 270 2.40 -20.10 10.40
N ARG A 271 3.12 -21.10 10.89
CA ARG A 271 2.52 -22.18 11.71
C ARG A 271 1.86 -21.61 12.97
N LYS A 272 2.49 -20.64 13.65
CA LYS A 272 1.89 -20.01 14.85
C LYS A 272 0.64 -19.21 14.51
N LEU A 273 0.60 -18.55 13.35
CA LEU A 273 -0.58 -17.83 12.86
C LEU A 273 -1.66 -18.79 12.34
N GLY A 274 -1.38 -20.08 12.20
CA GLY A 274 -2.29 -21.06 11.61
C GLY A 274 -2.47 -20.89 10.10
N VAL A 275 -1.38 -20.55 9.40
CA VAL A 275 -1.30 -20.46 7.95
C VAL A 275 -0.48 -21.63 7.46
N GLU A 276 -1.13 -22.62 6.86
CA GLU A 276 -0.49 -23.87 6.41
C GLU A 276 -0.57 -23.98 4.90
N PRO A 277 0.53 -24.35 4.19
CA PRO A 277 0.50 -24.56 2.75
C PRO A 277 -0.51 -25.65 2.37
N ASP A 278 -1.34 -25.37 1.34
CA ASP A 278 -2.27 -26.34 0.74
C ASP A 278 -2.25 -26.20 -0.80
N GLY A 279 -1.35 -26.93 -1.44
CA GLY A 279 -1.11 -26.81 -2.87
C GLY A 279 -0.68 -25.41 -3.28
N SER A 280 -1.50 -24.71 -4.10
CA SER A 280 -1.29 -23.33 -4.52
C SER A 280 -1.97 -22.31 -3.58
N SER A 281 -2.72 -22.79 -2.57
CA SER A 281 -3.44 -22.00 -1.58
C SER A 281 -2.89 -22.22 -0.18
N VAL A 282 -3.62 -21.78 0.84
CA VAL A 282 -3.36 -22.05 2.25
C VAL A 282 -4.61 -22.59 2.94
N HIS A 283 -4.41 -23.49 3.87
CA HIS A 283 -5.39 -23.83 4.89
C HIS A 283 -5.19 -22.92 6.10
N LEU A 284 -6.28 -22.35 6.63
CA LEU A 284 -6.28 -21.48 7.80
C LEU A 284 -6.89 -22.23 8.98
N THR A 285 -6.08 -22.49 10.03
CA THR A 285 -6.55 -23.17 11.25
C THR A 285 -6.68 -22.18 12.41
N ASP A 286 -7.74 -22.32 13.17
CA ASP A 286 -8.03 -21.46 14.34
C ASP A 286 -7.47 -22.02 15.65
N ASP A 287 -6.92 -23.23 15.64
CA ASP A 287 -6.31 -23.88 16.82
C ASP A 287 -4.85 -23.43 17.06
N ALA A 288 -4.26 -22.69 16.13
CA ALA A 288 -2.88 -22.21 16.25
C ALA A 288 -2.74 -21.11 17.32
N PRO A 289 -1.57 -21.01 17.99
CA PRO A 289 -1.37 -20.10 19.13
C PRO A 289 -1.63 -18.63 18.86
N LEU A 290 -1.40 -18.17 17.63
CA LEU A 290 -1.58 -16.79 17.18
C LEU A 290 -2.72 -16.64 16.16
N SER A 291 -3.61 -17.62 16.01
CA SER A 291 -4.73 -17.57 15.07
C SER A 291 -5.66 -16.37 15.32
N ARG A 292 -5.85 -15.96 16.58
CA ARG A 292 -6.62 -14.74 16.90
C ARG A 292 -5.94 -13.47 16.40
N ILE A 293 -4.61 -13.41 16.41
CA ILE A 293 -3.87 -12.29 15.84
C ILE A 293 -4.07 -12.26 14.33
N ARG A 294 -3.90 -13.40 13.63
CA ARG A 294 -4.21 -13.52 12.20
C ARG A 294 -5.62 -12.98 11.87
N GLN A 295 -6.61 -13.40 12.64
CA GLN A 295 -7.99 -12.96 12.46
C GLN A 295 -8.13 -11.44 12.71
N SER A 296 -7.47 -10.91 13.75
CA SER A 296 -7.52 -9.47 14.08
C SER A 296 -6.91 -8.61 12.99
N ILE A 297 -5.78 -9.02 12.40
CA ILE A 297 -5.15 -8.34 11.26
C ILE A 297 -6.11 -8.19 10.08
N MET A 298 -6.86 -9.25 9.76
CA MET A 298 -7.71 -9.31 8.57
C MET A 298 -9.14 -8.80 8.79
N GLN A 299 -9.50 -8.40 10.00
CA GLN A 299 -10.82 -7.87 10.32
C GLN A 299 -10.80 -6.34 10.44
N ALA A 300 -11.88 -5.72 9.95
CA ALA A 300 -12.07 -4.29 10.18
C ALA A 300 -12.18 -4.00 11.68
N PRO A 301 -11.60 -2.88 12.18
CA PRO A 301 -11.74 -2.47 13.56
C PRO A 301 -13.20 -2.41 14.00
N GLY A 302 -13.52 -2.98 15.17
CA GLY A 302 -14.89 -3.00 15.71
C GLY A 302 -15.72 -4.26 15.39
N ALA A 303 -15.29 -5.14 14.48
CA ALA A 303 -16.01 -6.37 14.14
C ALA A 303 -16.10 -7.37 15.32
N PHE A 304 -15.11 -7.39 16.21
CA PHE A 304 -15.12 -8.25 17.42
C PHE A 304 -16.17 -7.85 18.47
N THR A 305 -16.53 -6.57 18.55
CA THR A 305 -17.51 -6.08 19.53
C THR A 305 -18.95 -6.44 19.12
N ALA A 306 -19.24 -6.54 17.84
CA ALA A 306 -20.59 -6.86 17.33
C ALA A 306 -20.95 -8.36 17.52
N ALA A 307 -19.99 -9.28 17.44
CA ALA A 307 -20.24 -10.71 17.55
C ALA A 307 -20.56 -11.18 19.00
N LYS A 308 -20.20 -10.41 20.03
CA LYS A 308 -20.48 -10.75 21.44
C LYS A 308 -21.85 -10.29 21.93
N SER A 309 -22.54 -9.39 21.23
CA SER A 309 -23.83 -8.85 21.68
C SER A 309 -25.06 -9.65 21.20
N THR A 310 -24.89 -10.65 20.34
CA THR A 310 -26.01 -11.43 19.77
C THR A 310 -26.25 -12.78 20.44
N SER A 311 -25.49 -13.17 21.49
CA SER A 311 -25.65 -14.48 22.16
C SER A 311 -26.27 -14.47 23.55
N SER A 312 -26.93 -13.37 23.99
CA SER A 312 -27.63 -13.33 25.27
C SER A 312 -29.02 -12.74 25.13
N SER A 313 -29.92 -13.47 24.45
CA SER A 313 -31.37 -13.35 24.70
C SER A 313 -32.07 -14.59 24.15
N GLN A 314 -32.23 -15.59 25.00
CA GLN A 314 -33.40 -16.46 25.01
C GLN A 314 -33.78 -16.81 26.41
N PRO A 315 -35.09 -16.90 26.68
CA PRO A 315 -35.76 -16.84 27.97
C PRO A 315 -35.62 -18.10 28.77
#